data_7c608689b6cc45e02ad02f8623e09c19
#
_entry.id   7c608689b6cc45e02ad02f8623e09c19
#
_cell.length_a   1.000
_cell.length_b   1.000
_cell.length_c   1.000
_cell.angle_alpha   90.00
_cell.angle_beta   90.00
_cell.angle_gamma   90.00
#
_symmetry.space_group_name_H-M   'P 1'
#
loop_
_entity.id
_entity.type
_entity.pdbx_description
1 polymer ?
#
loop_
_entity_poly.entity_id
_entity_poly.type
_entity_poly.pdbx_seq_one_letter_code
_entity_poly.pdbx_strand_id
1 'polypeptide(L)'
;MNAAQHFIVVKAPVDRVYERWSHLEDLPKFVTLLRDVRRIDDTHFSYSWHPNSADQKGVFHIVLQIPGRRIAWRTMSNGFMSGVVSFEPRSQDETEVTLKIRSIFKPPSLSHRVEEYLGNFKRLVENGKDRA
;
A
#
# COMPACT_ATOMS: atom_id res chain seq x y z
N MET A 1 -3.66 -19.08 -7.41
CA MET A 1 -3.57 -17.69 -6.92
C MET A 1 -2.11 -17.28 -6.86
N ASN A 2 -1.81 -16.09 -7.33
CA ASN A 2 -0.44 -15.56 -7.34
C ASN A 2 -0.25 -14.61 -6.18
N ALA A 3 0.94 -14.63 -5.62
CA ALA A 3 1.27 -13.73 -4.51
C ALA A 3 2.69 -13.24 -4.65
N ALA A 4 2.94 -12.03 -4.18
CA ALA A 4 4.27 -11.46 -4.08
C ALA A 4 4.41 -10.81 -2.72
N GLN A 5 5.57 -10.96 -2.11
CA GLN A 5 5.85 -10.39 -0.81
C GLN A 5 7.28 -9.90 -0.77
N HIS A 6 7.45 -8.67 -0.32
CA HIS A 6 8.76 -8.08 -0.10
C HIS A 6 8.72 -7.25 1.18
N PHE A 7 9.87 -6.96 1.71
CA PHE A 7 9.96 -6.05 2.84
C PHE A 7 11.08 -5.04 2.60
N ILE A 8 11.02 -3.94 3.36
CA ILE A 8 12.04 -2.90 3.32
C ILE A 8 12.15 -2.31 4.72
N VAL A 9 13.32 -1.80 5.05
CA VAL A 9 13.52 -1.13 6.34
C VAL A 9 13.49 0.38 6.08
N VAL A 10 12.58 1.06 6.75
CA VAL A 10 12.41 2.52 6.64
C VAL A 10 13.01 3.16 7.89
N LYS A 11 13.83 4.17 7.71
CA LYS A 11 14.52 4.85 8.80
C LYS A 11 13.62 5.90 9.45
N ALA A 12 12.61 5.43 10.15
CA ALA A 12 11.67 6.27 10.88
C ALA A 12 10.96 5.41 11.94
N PRO A 13 10.45 6.04 13.01
CA PRO A 13 9.69 5.32 14.03
C PRO A 13 8.41 4.69 13.47
N VAL A 14 7.99 3.58 14.07
CA VAL A 14 6.87 2.79 13.56
C VAL A 14 5.56 3.58 13.48
N ASP A 15 5.27 4.42 14.47
CA ASP A 15 4.04 5.18 14.45
C ASP A 15 4.01 6.22 13.33
N ARG A 16 5.16 6.82 13.02
CA ARG A 16 5.25 7.75 11.91
C ARG A 16 5.10 7.03 10.56
N VAL A 17 5.73 5.86 10.43
CA VAL A 17 5.66 5.07 9.21
C VAL A 17 4.24 4.58 8.98
N TYR A 18 3.61 4.05 10.02
CA TYR A 18 2.22 3.60 9.95
C TYR A 18 1.29 4.76 9.59
N GLU A 19 1.44 5.88 10.26
CA GLU A 19 0.59 7.04 10.00
C GLU A 19 0.68 7.46 8.55
N ARG A 20 1.88 7.47 8.00
CA ARG A 20 2.06 7.88 6.62
C ARG A 20 1.34 6.96 5.64
N TRP A 21 1.44 5.65 5.84
CA TRP A 21 0.74 4.70 4.98
C TRP A 21 -0.77 4.77 5.18
N SER A 22 -1.23 5.02 6.40
CA SER A 22 -2.65 5.00 6.72
C SER A 22 -3.43 6.14 6.10
N HIS A 23 -2.77 7.16 5.59
CA HIS A 23 -3.41 8.18 4.78
C HIS A 23 -3.64 7.61 3.38
N LEU A 24 -4.64 6.76 3.26
CA LEU A 24 -4.85 5.94 2.06
C LEU A 24 -5.14 6.74 0.81
N GLU A 25 -5.64 7.95 0.95
CA GLU A 25 -5.86 8.83 -0.20
C GLU A 25 -4.55 9.32 -0.82
N ASP A 26 -3.44 9.13 -0.12
CA ASP A 26 -2.11 9.47 -0.62
C ASP A 26 -1.39 8.30 -1.29
N LEU A 27 -2.04 7.15 -1.39
CA LEU A 27 -1.43 5.97 -2.03
C LEU A 27 -0.82 6.27 -3.41
N PRO A 28 -1.45 7.11 -4.27
CA PRO A 28 -0.85 7.41 -5.58
C PRO A 28 0.54 8.01 -5.52
N LYS A 29 0.94 8.56 -4.37
CA LYS A 29 2.27 9.14 -4.22
C LYS A 29 3.39 8.10 -4.27
N PHE A 30 3.07 6.84 -3.96
CA PHE A 30 4.07 5.78 -4.03
C PHE A 30 3.58 4.51 -4.74
N VAL A 31 2.28 4.34 -4.88
CA VAL A 31 1.71 3.27 -5.70
C VAL A 31 1.35 3.88 -7.04
N THR A 32 2.32 3.91 -7.94
CA THR A 32 2.28 4.76 -9.12
C THR A 32 1.22 4.39 -10.16
N LEU A 33 0.68 3.17 -10.11
CA LEU A 33 -0.41 2.78 -11.00
C LEU A 33 -1.74 3.40 -10.58
N LEU A 34 -1.86 3.82 -9.32
CA LEU A 34 -3.08 4.46 -8.84
C LEU A 34 -3.06 5.94 -9.20
N ARG A 35 -4.21 6.45 -9.63
CA ARG A 35 -4.36 7.87 -9.99
C ARG A 35 -5.12 8.65 -8.95
N ASP A 36 -6.28 8.14 -8.58
CA ASP A 36 -7.14 8.78 -7.59
C ASP A 36 -7.53 7.76 -6.56
N VAL A 37 -7.46 8.16 -5.31
CA VAL A 37 -8.01 7.34 -4.22
C VAL A 37 -8.86 8.28 -3.39
N ARG A 38 -10.13 7.94 -3.21
CA ARG A 38 -11.07 8.77 -2.47
C ARG A 38 -11.82 7.95 -1.46
N ARG A 39 -11.97 8.50 -0.27
CA ARG A 39 -12.72 7.84 0.79
C ARG A 39 -14.21 7.87 0.47
N ILE A 40 -14.85 6.70 0.55
CA ILE A 40 -16.30 6.59 0.46
C ILE A 40 -16.88 6.59 1.87
N ASP A 41 -16.33 5.78 2.75
CA ASP A 41 -16.69 5.73 4.17
C ASP A 41 -15.46 5.25 4.94
N ASP A 42 -15.64 4.87 6.21
CA ASP A 42 -14.50 4.54 7.07
C ASP A 42 -13.68 3.36 6.57
N THR A 43 -14.25 2.49 5.77
CA THR A 43 -13.56 1.27 5.34
C THR A 43 -13.56 1.06 3.83
N HIS A 44 -14.20 1.92 3.07
CA HIS A 44 -14.30 1.78 1.62
C HIS A 44 -13.69 2.98 0.92
N PHE A 45 -12.93 2.70 -0.14
CA PHE A 45 -12.25 3.72 -0.93
C PHE A 45 -12.43 3.42 -2.41
N SER A 46 -12.75 4.44 -3.18
CA SER A 46 -12.77 4.31 -4.63
C SER A 46 -11.37 4.61 -5.16
N TYR A 47 -11.02 3.99 -6.27
CA TYR A 47 -9.74 4.26 -6.91
C TYR A 47 -9.88 4.20 -8.41
N SER A 48 -8.97 4.87 -9.10
CA SER A 48 -8.76 4.65 -10.52
C SER A 48 -7.30 4.26 -10.72
N TRP A 49 -7.06 3.43 -11.72
CA TRP A 49 -5.72 2.99 -12.06
C TRP A 49 -5.60 2.90 -13.57
N HIS A 50 -4.37 2.90 -14.04
CA HIS A 50 -4.11 3.05 -15.45
C HIS A 50 -3.12 1.97 -15.90
N PRO A 51 -3.61 0.73 -16.09
CA PRO A 51 -2.70 -0.38 -16.39
C PRO A 51 -2.07 -0.29 -17.77
N ASN A 52 -2.80 0.22 -18.74
CA ASN A 52 -2.30 0.39 -20.11
C ASN A 52 -2.65 1.79 -20.58
N SER A 53 -3.55 1.92 -21.53
CA SER A 53 -3.95 3.23 -22.03
C SER A 53 -5.39 3.57 -21.66
N ALA A 54 -6.04 2.74 -20.87
CA ALA A 54 -7.42 2.98 -20.44
C ALA A 54 -7.49 2.98 -18.93
N ASP A 55 -8.27 3.91 -18.38
CA ASP A 55 -8.49 3.99 -16.94
C ASP A 55 -9.44 2.87 -16.51
N GLN A 56 -9.10 2.26 -15.38
CA GLN A 56 -9.95 1.30 -14.71
C GLN A 56 -10.35 1.89 -13.36
N LYS A 57 -11.57 1.61 -12.93
CA LYS A 57 -12.07 2.10 -11.64
C LYS A 57 -12.53 0.95 -10.79
N GLY A 58 -12.43 1.12 -9.49
CA GLY A 58 -12.87 0.10 -8.55
C GLY A 58 -13.02 0.65 -7.16
N VAL A 59 -13.33 -0.25 -6.25
CA VAL A 59 -13.46 0.05 -4.83
C VAL A 59 -12.65 -0.98 -4.06
N PHE A 60 -11.89 -0.53 -3.08
CA PHE A 60 -11.28 -1.47 -2.15
C PHE A 60 -11.84 -1.27 -0.76
N HIS A 61 -11.84 -2.35 0.00
CA HIS A 61 -12.40 -2.42 1.33
C HIS A 61 -11.29 -2.76 2.31
N ILE A 62 -11.16 -1.95 3.35
CA ILE A 62 -10.22 -2.23 4.44
C ILE A 62 -10.87 -3.27 5.34
N VAL A 63 -10.30 -4.48 5.37
CA VAL A 63 -10.88 -5.59 6.12
C VAL A 63 -10.26 -5.76 7.49
N LEU A 64 -9.08 -5.14 7.72
CA LEU A 64 -8.40 -5.19 9.01
C LEU A 64 -7.53 -3.97 9.13
N GLN A 65 -7.60 -3.30 10.28
CA GLN A 65 -6.70 -2.19 10.56
C GLN A 65 -6.33 -2.23 12.03
N ILE A 66 -5.05 -2.52 12.29
CA ILE A 66 -4.51 -2.54 13.63
C ILE A 66 -3.46 -1.43 13.68
N PRO A 67 -3.75 -0.31 14.36
CA PRO A 67 -2.85 0.84 14.37
C PRO A 67 -1.43 0.48 14.77
N GLY A 68 -0.49 0.98 13.99
CA GLY A 68 0.93 0.72 14.20
C GLY A 68 1.39 -0.67 13.82
N ARG A 69 0.51 -1.53 13.31
CA ARG A 69 0.87 -2.92 13.06
C ARG A 69 0.51 -3.43 11.68
N ARG A 70 -0.74 -3.22 11.22
CA ARG A 70 -1.18 -3.90 10.01
C ARG A 70 -2.40 -3.23 9.39
N ILE A 71 -2.43 -3.21 8.06
CA ILE A 71 -3.61 -2.83 7.29
C ILE A 71 -3.80 -3.89 6.21
N ALA A 72 -4.99 -4.46 6.14
CA ALA A 72 -5.34 -5.44 5.11
C ALA A 72 -6.52 -4.95 4.31
N TRP A 73 -6.51 -5.23 3.02
CA TRP A 73 -7.57 -4.78 2.12
C TRP A 73 -7.86 -5.81 1.05
N ARG A 74 -9.01 -5.64 0.38
CA ARG A 74 -9.33 -6.40 -0.82
C ARG A 74 -10.14 -5.54 -1.76
N THR A 75 -10.03 -5.82 -3.06
CA THR A 75 -10.84 -5.14 -4.04
C THR A 75 -12.25 -5.73 -4.03
N MET A 76 -13.24 -4.86 -4.25
CA MET A 76 -14.65 -5.26 -4.17
C MET A 76 -15.19 -5.72 -5.52
N SER A 77 -14.86 -5.00 -6.58
CA SER A 77 -15.53 -5.16 -7.87
C SER A 77 -15.43 -6.58 -8.43
N ASN A 78 -14.26 -7.14 -8.40
CA ASN A 78 -14.05 -8.49 -8.92
C ASN A 78 -13.48 -9.41 -7.86
N GLY A 79 -13.16 -8.88 -6.68
CA GLY A 79 -12.72 -9.65 -5.54
C GLY A 79 -11.44 -10.44 -5.70
N PHE A 80 -10.63 -10.10 -6.69
CA PHE A 80 -9.50 -10.95 -7.02
C PHE A 80 -8.14 -10.36 -6.63
N MET A 81 -8.13 -9.25 -5.96
CA MET A 81 -6.88 -8.72 -5.44
C MET A 81 -7.05 -8.37 -3.98
N SER A 82 -6.09 -8.79 -3.18
CA SER A 82 -6.06 -8.45 -1.76
C SER A 82 -4.61 -8.21 -1.37
N GLY A 83 -4.43 -7.52 -0.26
CA GLY A 83 -3.10 -7.25 0.21
C GLY A 83 -3.08 -6.98 1.69
N VAL A 84 -1.88 -7.04 2.24
CA VAL A 84 -1.63 -6.68 3.64
C VAL A 84 -0.29 -5.98 3.71
N VAL A 85 -0.26 -4.87 4.43
CA VAL A 85 0.98 -4.22 4.80
C VAL A 85 1.14 -4.33 6.30
N SER A 86 2.33 -4.74 6.74
CA SER A 86 2.65 -4.92 8.15
C SER A 86 3.81 -4.04 8.53
N PHE A 87 3.81 -3.57 9.77
CA PHE A 87 4.81 -2.66 10.30
C PHE A 87 5.37 -3.27 11.57
N GLU A 88 6.69 -3.39 11.64
CA GLU A 88 7.35 -3.95 12.81
C GLU A 88 8.53 -3.08 13.19
N PRO A 89 8.57 -2.55 14.42
CA PRO A 89 9.70 -1.73 14.84
C PRO A 89 10.94 -2.62 14.96
N ARG A 90 12.03 -2.17 14.36
CA ARG A 90 13.34 -2.80 14.54
C ARG A 90 14.13 -2.09 15.61
N SER A 91 13.88 -0.79 15.76
CA SER A 91 14.48 0.05 16.79
C SER A 91 13.57 1.26 16.94
N GLN A 92 13.97 2.21 17.76
CA GLN A 92 13.20 3.44 17.93
C GLN A 92 13.13 4.26 16.64
N ASP A 93 14.10 4.08 15.75
CA ASP A 93 14.23 4.89 14.55
C ASP A 93 14.14 4.08 13.26
N GLU A 94 13.80 2.81 13.35
CA GLU A 94 13.70 1.96 12.16
C GLU A 94 12.49 1.06 12.23
N THR A 95 11.82 0.91 11.08
CA THR A 95 10.62 0.08 10.95
C THR A 95 10.77 -0.82 9.75
N GLU A 96 10.48 -2.11 9.95
CA GLU A 96 10.37 -3.04 8.83
C GLU A 96 8.95 -2.98 8.28
N VAL A 97 8.83 -2.73 6.98
CA VAL A 97 7.53 -2.67 6.29
C VAL A 97 7.48 -3.83 5.33
N THR A 98 6.48 -4.69 5.49
CA THR A 98 6.28 -5.86 4.63
C THR A 98 4.98 -5.67 3.86
N LEU A 99 5.04 -5.81 2.55
CA LEU A 99 3.87 -5.71 1.69
C LEU A 99 3.67 -7.03 0.97
N LYS A 100 2.49 -7.61 1.12
CA LYS A 100 2.10 -8.83 0.43
C LYS A 100 0.84 -8.57 -0.37
N ILE A 101 0.89 -8.91 -1.66
CA ILE A 101 -0.26 -8.75 -2.55
C ILE A 101 -0.59 -10.12 -3.15
N ARG A 102 -1.87 -10.46 -3.14
CA ARG A 102 -2.39 -11.68 -3.77
C ARG A 102 -3.33 -11.30 -4.89
N SER A 103 -3.26 -12.05 -5.99
CA SER A 103 -4.13 -11.83 -7.13
C SER A 103 -4.49 -13.16 -7.75
N ILE A 104 -5.74 -13.31 -8.20
CA ILE A 104 -6.12 -14.49 -8.97
C ILE A 104 -5.62 -14.40 -10.40
N PHE A 105 -5.32 -13.20 -10.86
CA PHE A 105 -4.65 -13.02 -12.15
C PHE A 105 -3.15 -13.11 -11.95
N LYS A 106 -2.45 -13.37 -13.01
CA LYS A 106 -1.00 -13.48 -12.98
C LYS A 106 -0.42 -12.26 -13.70
N PRO A 107 -0.48 -11.08 -13.06
CA PRO A 107 0.09 -9.91 -13.72
C PRO A 107 1.58 -10.08 -13.84
N PRO A 108 2.14 -9.85 -15.01
CA PRO A 108 3.59 -9.85 -15.17
C PRO A 108 4.18 -8.86 -14.18
N SER A 109 5.31 -9.20 -13.61
CA SER A 109 6.07 -8.31 -12.73
C SER A 109 5.36 -7.90 -11.44
N LEU A 110 4.42 -8.71 -10.92
CA LEU A 110 3.81 -8.40 -9.63
C LEU A 110 4.86 -8.22 -8.54
N SER A 111 5.83 -9.13 -8.48
CA SER A 111 6.90 -9.04 -7.51
C SER A 111 7.70 -7.76 -7.65
N HIS A 112 8.02 -7.38 -8.88
CA HIS A 112 8.76 -6.14 -9.15
C HIS A 112 7.96 -4.91 -8.71
N ARG A 113 6.65 -4.92 -8.92
CA ARG A 113 5.81 -3.79 -8.52
C ARG A 113 5.74 -3.65 -7.02
N VAL A 114 5.62 -4.76 -6.29
CA VAL A 114 5.60 -4.73 -4.83
C VAL A 114 6.90 -4.13 -4.31
N GLU A 115 8.01 -4.56 -4.88
CA GLU A 115 9.33 -4.04 -4.50
C GLU A 115 9.45 -2.55 -4.81
N GLU A 116 8.96 -2.13 -5.97
CA GLU A 116 8.99 -0.74 -6.39
C GLU A 116 8.19 0.16 -5.44
N TYR A 117 6.98 -0.27 -5.08
CA TYR A 117 6.13 0.52 -4.20
C TYR A 117 6.76 0.71 -2.83
N LEU A 118 7.38 -0.33 -2.30
CA LEU A 118 8.09 -0.23 -1.03
C LEU A 118 9.25 0.75 -1.12
N GLY A 119 10.01 0.70 -2.21
CA GLY A 119 11.10 1.63 -2.43
C GLY A 119 10.62 3.07 -2.51
N ASN A 120 9.52 3.30 -3.22
CA ASN A 120 8.91 4.62 -3.33
C ASN A 120 8.45 5.14 -1.96
N PHE A 121 7.81 4.27 -1.19
CA PHE A 121 7.35 4.62 0.14
C PHE A 121 8.51 5.00 1.06
N LYS A 122 9.57 4.20 1.03
CA LYS A 122 10.77 4.47 1.83
C LYS A 122 11.32 5.86 1.51
N ARG A 123 11.45 6.19 0.25
CA ARG A 123 11.95 7.51 -0.16
C ARG A 123 11.04 8.63 0.31
N LEU A 124 9.73 8.41 0.22
CA LEU A 124 8.76 9.41 0.65
C LEU A 124 8.91 9.73 2.13
N VAL A 125 9.03 8.70 2.96
CA VAL A 125 9.16 8.89 4.41
C VAL A 125 10.53 9.45 4.78
N GLU A 126 11.59 8.86 4.26
CA GLU A 126 12.95 9.22 4.69
C GLU A 126 13.38 10.59 4.21
N ASN A 127 12.83 11.05 3.09
CA ASN A 127 13.16 12.38 2.60
C ASN A 127 12.46 13.48 3.39
N GLY A 128 11.60 13.11 4.34
CA GLY A 128 10.92 14.07 5.19
C GLY A 128 9.92 14.95 4.48
N LYS A 129 9.45 14.54 3.33
CA LYS A 129 8.47 15.32 2.58
C LYS A 129 7.08 15.21 3.17
N ASP A 130 6.88 14.27 4.04
CA ASP A 130 5.63 14.03 4.73
C ASP A 130 5.48 14.86 6.00
N ARG A 131 6.53 15.50 6.42
CA ARG A 131 6.44 16.31 7.65
C ARG A 131 5.68 17.60 7.37
N ALA A 132 4.97 17.98 8.33
CA ALA A 132 4.23 19.23 8.25
C ALA A 132 5.19 20.41 8.34
#